data_cdf52529b24c80880d208eb155de1d22
#
_entry.id   cdf52529b24c80880d208eb155de1d22
#
_cell.length_a   1.000
_cell.length_b   1.000
_cell.length_c   1.000
_cell.angle_alpha   90.00
_cell.angle_beta   90.00
_cell.angle_gamma   90.00
#
_symmetry.space_group_name_H-M   'P 1'
#
loop_
_entity.id
_entity.type
_entity.pdbx_description
1 polymer ?
#
loop_
_entity_poly.entity_id
_entity_poly.type
_entity_poly.pdbx_seq_one_letter_code
_entity_poly.pdbx_strand_id
1 'polypeptide(L)'
;STICLIQLSNDENTNWKPGQNIMTYFFIVWLLYYILEILNPNNVMEAWNINLTPYALTPLICAFVVPVMMRTKKDIELLLIIWSVFVLIFTLKGYWQKNHGFSAKDLYFLHALGGARTHIIWSGIRYFSCFSDAANYGVHAAMSAVTFAVAAFFVDSKWKRIYFLLIAFCGIYGMGISGTRAAMGVLMGGMLMITIIAKNWKALLGGIFVSIGIFVFFYYTNIGNGNQYIHKMRSSFHPTEDASYLVRVDNRMRMKELMAKKPIGYGIGLSKAGNFESKEQMPYPPDSWLVSVWVETGIVGFILYLGIHSILFAWCSWLLMFKVRNKSLRGLVAAWLCMDAGYFIAAYVNDVMQYPNPLTVYIGFALCFAAPHIDKRISEEEKEKELVSTQKTDEQI
;
A
#
# COMPACT_ATOMS: atom_id res chain seq x y z
N SER A 1 3.72 18.21 3.12
CA SER A 1 5.16 17.97 2.81
C SER A 1 5.99 19.24 3.00
N THR A 2 5.59 20.39 2.47
CA THR A 2 6.31 21.67 2.58
C THR A 2 6.46 22.10 4.04
N ILE A 3 5.40 22.02 4.83
CA ILE A 3 5.43 22.37 6.27
C ILE A 3 6.42 21.47 7.02
N CYS A 4 6.43 20.16 6.75
CA CYS A 4 7.39 19.25 7.38
C CYS A 4 8.84 19.59 7.01
N LEU A 5 9.11 19.92 5.75
CA LEU A 5 10.44 20.33 5.32
C LEU A 5 10.88 21.64 5.96
N ILE A 6 10.00 22.62 6.05
CA ILE A 6 10.29 23.91 6.74
C ILE A 6 10.58 23.65 8.22
N GLN A 7 9.78 22.83 8.89
CA GLN A 7 9.98 22.50 10.30
C GLN A 7 11.32 21.78 10.54
N LEU A 8 11.68 20.83 9.66
CA LEU A 8 12.96 20.13 9.73
C LEU A 8 14.14 21.05 9.42
N SER A 9 14.01 22.02 8.50
CA SER A 9 15.08 22.94 8.15
C SER A 9 15.34 24.00 9.23
N ASN A 10 14.33 24.30 10.04
CA ASN A 10 14.45 25.24 11.16
C ASN A 10 15.03 24.59 12.44
N ASP A 11 15.15 23.26 12.50
CA ASP A 11 15.77 22.55 13.60
C ASP A 11 17.25 22.32 13.26
N GLU A 12 18.16 23.12 13.84
CA GLU A 12 19.61 23.04 13.64
C GLU A 12 20.20 21.66 13.98
N ASN A 13 19.52 20.88 14.80
CA ASN A 13 19.94 19.53 15.19
C ASN A 13 19.41 18.42 14.28
N THR A 14 18.79 18.77 13.16
CA THR A 14 18.24 17.78 12.25
C THR A 14 19.34 16.96 11.56
N ASN A 15 19.33 15.66 11.79
CA ASN A 15 20.21 14.74 11.07
C ASN A 15 19.59 14.32 9.73
N TRP A 16 20.13 14.83 8.63
CA TRP A 16 19.67 14.56 7.28
C TRP A 16 20.16 13.23 6.69
N LYS A 17 21.15 12.57 7.33
CA LYS A 17 21.76 11.31 6.83
C LYS A 17 20.73 10.20 6.56
N PRO A 18 19.70 9.97 7.40
CA PRO A 18 18.71 8.92 7.11
C PRO A 18 17.93 9.12 5.81
N GLY A 19 17.77 10.39 5.37
CA GLY A 19 17.13 10.72 4.09
C GLY A 19 18.00 10.40 2.87
N GLN A 20 19.32 10.26 3.03
CA GLN A 20 20.27 9.90 1.97
C GLN A 20 20.36 8.37 1.88
N ASN A 21 19.34 7.73 1.38
CA ASN A 21 19.22 6.28 1.31
C ASN A 21 18.96 5.81 -0.14
N ILE A 22 19.07 4.51 -0.38
CA ILE A 22 18.94 3.93 -1.72
C ILE A 22 17.54 4.18 -2.33
N MET A 23 16.48 4.23 -1.51
CA MET A 23 15.13 4.53 -1.96
C MET A 23 15.06 5.95 -2.54
N THR A 24 15.68 6.93 -1.87
CA THR A 24 15.77 8.32 -2.36
C THR A 24 16.44 8.39 -3.72
N TYR A 25 17.57 7.70 -3.90
CA TYR A 25 18.28 7.69 -5.19
C TYR A 25 17.45 7.01 -6.29
N PHE A 26 16.76 5.93 -5.99
CA PHE A 26 15.87 5.28 -6.95
C PHE A 26 14.72 6.17 -7.38
N PHE A 27 14.11 6.92 -6.47
CA PHE A 27 13.04 7.83 -6.84
C PHE A 27 13.52 9.14 -7.46
N ILE A 28 14.78 9.53 -7.29
CA ILE A 28 15.42 10.56 -8.13
C ILE A 28 15.53 10.05 -9.57
N VAL A 29 16.01 8.82 -9.79
CA VAL A 29 16.08 8.22 -11.13
C VAL A 29 14.70 8.10 -11.76
N TRP A 30 13.68 7.68 -10.98
CA TRP A 30 12.30 7.61 -11.43
C TRP A 30 11.75 9.00 -11.81
N LEU A 31 12.02 10.03 -11.01
CA LEU A 31 11.61 11.40 -11.30
C LEU A 31 12.29 11.92 -12.58
N LEU A 32 13.57 11.65 -12.78
CA LEU A 32 14.26 12.02 -14.01
C LEU A 32 13.66 11.33 -15.23
N TYR A 33 13.34 10.04 -15.13
CA TYR A 33 12.63 9.32 -16.18
C TYR A 33 11.24 9.93 -16.44
N TYR A 34 10.49 10.27 -15.38
CA TYR A 34 9.20 10.91 -15.47
C TYR A 34 9.27 12.28 -16.19
N ILE A 35 10.34 13.05 -15.95
CA ILE A 35 10.62 14.32 -16.66
C ILE A 35 10.91 14.04 -18.14
N LEU A 36 11.69 13.02 -18.46
CA LEU A 36 11.99 12.65 -19.84
C LEU A 36 10.73 12.26 -20.62
N GLU A 37 9.70 11.74 -19.98
CA GLU A 37 8.40 11.44 -20.60
C GLU A 37 7.67 12.68 -21.12
N ILE A 38 8.10 13.90 -20.80
CA ILE A 38 7.61 15.13 -21.46
C ILE A 38 7.90 15.10 -22.96
N LEU A 39 9.01 14.45 -23.36
CA LEU A 39 9.42 14.30 -24.76
C LEU A 39 8.62 13.23 -25.52
N ASN A 40 7.73 12.49 -24.84
CA ASN A 40 6.87 11.53 -25.52
C ASN A 40 5.99 12.24 -26.56
N PRO A 41 5.99 11.82 -27.85
CA PRO A 41 5.24 12.51 -28.92
C PRO A 41 3.73 12.65 -28.69
N ASN A 42 3.19 11.79 -27.82
CA ASN A 42 1.78 11.78 -27.44
C ASN A 42 1.50 12.49 -26.12
N ASN A 43 2.53 13.10 -25.48
CA ASN A 43 2.39 13.73 -24.18
C ASN A 43 1.33 14.83 -24.15
N VAL A 44 0.55 14.88 -23.08
CA VAL A 44 -0.38 15.95 -22.73
C VAL A 44 0.05 16.55 -21.39
N MET A 45 0.49 17.81 -21.42
CA MET A 45 1.09 18.46 -20.23
C MET A 45 0.13 18.52 -19.04
N GLU A 46 -1.17 18.64 -19.26
CA GLU A 46 -2.16 18.63 -18.20
C GLU A 46 -2.21 17.27 -17.49
N ALA A 47 -2.24 16.17 -18.25
CA ALA A 47 -2.20 14.80 -17.73
C ALA A 47 -0.90 14.54 -16.98
N TRP A 48 0.22 14.96 -17.55
CA TRP A 48 1.54 14.83 -16.94
C TRP A 48 1.63 15.58 -15.60
N ASN A 49 1.17 16.85 -15.55
CA ASN A 49 1.20 17.66 -14.32
C ASN A 49 0.34 17.08 -13.20
N ILE A 50 -0.87 16.62 -13.50
CA ILE A 50 -1.78 16.03 -12.49
C ILE A 50 -1.15 14.78 -11.87
N ASN A 51 -0.45 13.99 -12.67
CA ASN A 51 0.13 12.73 -12.24
C ASN A 51 1.55 12.86 -11.64
N LEU A 52 2.23 13.99 -11.81
CA LEU A 52 3.58 14.25 -11.27
C LEU A 52 3.62 14.06 -9.75
N THR A 53 2.70 14.67 -9.03
CA THR A 53 2.71 14.62 -7.56
C THR A 53 2.46 13.22 -7.02
N PRO A 54 1.40 12.49 -7.40
CA PRO A 54 1.14 11.16 -6.84
C PRO A 54 2.19 10.11 -7.22
N TYR A 55 2.73 10.17 -8.44
CA TYR A 55 3.52 9.04 -8.96
C TYR A 55 5.03 9.26 -8.99
N ALA A 56 5.50 10.51 -8.90
CA ALA A 56 6.93 10.80 -8.89
C ALA A 56 7.39 11.57 -7.64
N LEU A 57 6.67 12.63 -7.25
CA LEU A 57 7.08 13.45 -6.10
C LEU A 57 6.74 12.79 -4.76
N THR A 58 5.56 12.18 -4.61
CA THR A 58 5.18 11.53 -3.35
C THR A 58 6.16 10.45 -2.92
N PRO A 59 6.56 9.48 -3.78
CA PRO A 59 7.56 8.48 -3.40
C PRO A 59 8.91 9.09 -3.04
N LEU A 60 9.38 10.10 -3.77
CA LEU A 60 10.63 10.79 -3.49
C LEU A 60 10.58 11.54 -2.15
N ILE A 61 9.51 12.27 -1.90
CA ILE A 61 9.33 13.01 -0.64
C ILE A 61 9.26 12.04 0.55
N CYS A 62 8.51 10.94 0.42
CA CYS A 62 8.45 9.91 1.46
C CYS A 62 9.82 9.29 1.72
N ALA A 63 10.57 8.96 0.66
CA ALA A 63 11.89 8.34 0.75
C ALA A 63 12.89 9.21 1.53
N PHE A 64 12.81 10.53 1.36
CA PHE A 64 13.73 11.47 1.99
C PHE A 64 13.23 11.94 3.37
N VAL A 65 11.97 12.36 3.47
CA VAL A 65 11.44 13.03 4.67
C VAL A 65 11.12 12.05 5.80
N VAL A 66 10.49 10.92 5.48
CA VAL A 66 10.04 9.98 6.52
C VAL A 66 11.20 9.44 7.37
N PRO A 67 12.34 8.98 6.80
CA PRO A 67 13.46 8.51 7.61
C PRO A 67 14.11 9.58 8.48
N VAL A 68 14.03 10.85 8.08
CA VAL A 68 14.55 11.99 8.86
C VAL A 68 13.61 12.34 10.02
N MET A 69 12.29 12.27 9.79
CA MET A 69 11.28 12.59 10.81
C MET A 69 11.13 11.50 11.86
N MET A 70 11.21 10.24 11.47
CA MET A 70 11.02 9.09 12.36
C MET A 70 12.30 8.83 13.15
N ARG A 71 12.36 9.37 14.35
CA ARG A 71 13.56 9.33 15.21
C ARG A 71 13.48 8.27 16.32
N THR A 72 12.27 7.87 16.71
CA THR A 72 12.02 6.94 17.81
C THR A 72 10.97 5.88 17.46
N LYS A 73 10.94 4.79 18.22
CA LYS A 73 9.86 3.80 18.12
C LYS A 73 8.48 4.41 18.39
N LYS A 74 8.42 5.40 19.29
CA LYS A 74 7.17 6.11 19.65
C LYS A 74 6.60 6.89 18.47
N ASP A 75 7.45 7.42 17.57
CA ASP A 75 7.01 8.13 16.37
C ASP A 75 6.27 7.18 15.43
N ILE A 76 6.77 5.93 15.27
CA ILE A 76 6.11 4.90 14.46
C ILE A 76 4.77 4.50 15.09
N GLU A 77 4.71 4.34 16.41
CA GLU A 77 3.46 4.07 17.11
C GLU A 77 2.45 5.23 16.99
N LEU A 78 2.92 6.47 17.07
CA LEU A 78 2.10 7.66 16.86
C LEU A 78 1.55 7.72 15.43
N LEU A 79 2.37 7.42 14.43
CA LEU A 79 1.95 7.35 13.04
C LEU A 79 0.84 6.31 12.84
N LEU A 80 0.95 5.12 13.47
CA LEU A 80 -0.11 4.11 13.48
C LEU A 80 -1.38 4.65 14.16
N ILE A 81 -1.27 5.34 15.30
CA ILE A 81 -2.42 5.93 15.99
C ILE A 81 -3.10 6.97 15.09
N ILE A 82 -2.34 7.85 14.43
CA ILE A 82 -2.90 8.83 13.50
C ILE A 82 -3.63 8.11 12.35
N TRP A 83 -3.02 7.10 11.75
CA TRP A 83 -3.66 6.35 10.68
C TRP A 83 -4.92 5.62 11.16
N SER A 84 -4.94 5.09 12.39
CA SER A 84 -6.11 4.41 12.95
C SER A 84 -7.35 5.33 13.04
N VAL A 85 -7.16 6.63 13.29
CA VAL A 85 -8.26 7.61 13.27
C VAL A 85 -8.90 7.69 11.88
N PHE A 86 -8.08 7.73 10.82
CA PHE A 86 -8.59 7.70 9.45
C PHE A 86 -9.29 6.37 9.13
N VAL A 87 -8.76 5.25 9.63
CA VAL A 87 -9.41 3.93 9.50
C VAL A 87 -10.81 3.93 10.11
N LEU A 88 -10.97 4.50 11.30
CA LEU A 88 -12.28 4.65 11.94
C LEU A 88 -13.21 5.54 11.11
N ILE A 89 -12.74 6.69 10.65
CA ILE A 89 -13.54 7.63 9.84
C ILE A 89 -14.07 6.95 8.58
N PHE A 90 -13.20 6.30 7.80
CA PHE A 90 -13.66 5.68 6.56
C PHE A 90 -14.51 4.42 6.81
N THR A 91 -14.26 3.69 7.90
CA THR A 91 -15.09 2.55 8.28
C THR A 91 -16.50 3.01 8.68
N LEU A 92 -16.60 4.05 9.49
CA LEU A 92 -17.87 4.65 9.92
C LEU A 92 -18.64 5.20 8.71
N LYS A 93 -17.98 5.89 7.78
CA LYS A 93 -18.65 6.36 6.56
C LYS A 93 -19.12 5.19 5.68
N GLY A 94 -18.32 4.14 5.53
CA GLY A 94 -18.73 2.94 4.80
C GLY A 94 -19.92 2.23 5.46
N TYR A 95 -19.92 2.13 6.79
CA TYR A 95 -21.05 1.64 7.57
C TYR A 95 -22.32 2.49 7.35
N TRP A 96 -22.17 3.82 7.38
CA TRP A 96 -23.24 4.74 7.10
C TRP A 96 -23.85 4.54 5.71
N GLN A 97 -23.00 4.53 4.67
CA GLN A 97 -23.45 4.26 3.28
C GLN A 97 -24.24 2.96 3.17
N LYS A 98 -23.81 1.91 3.89
CA LYS A 98 -24.48 0.61 3.84
C LYS A 98 -25.86 0.60 4.53
N ASN A 99 -25.99 1.27 5.67
CA ASN A 99 -27.19 1.14 6.51
C ASN A 99 -28.17 2.31 6.36
N HIS A 100 -27.67 3.49 5.95
CA HIS A 100 -28.47 4.72 5.82
C HIS A 100 -28.53 5.27 4.40
N GLY A 101 -27.78 4.65 3.46
CA GLY A 101 -27.72 5.08 2.07
C GLY A 101 -26.61 6.11 1.77
N PHE A 102 -26.58 6.51 0.52
CA PHE A 102 -25.56 7.42 -0.01
C PHE A 102 -25.93 8.88 0.29
N SER A 103 -24.92 9.70 0.60
CA SER A 103 -25.08 11.15 0.73
C SER A 103 -25.35 11.81 -0.62
N ALA A 104 -25.83 13.07 -0.63
CA ALA A 104 -26.06 13.81 -1.87
C ALA A 104 -24.80 13.87 -2.77
N LYS A 105 -23.60 14.02 -2.18
CA LYS A 105 -22.34 14.01 -2.90
C LYS A 105 -22.02 12.63 -3.47
N ASP A 106 -22.28 11.56 -2.72
CA ASP A 106 -22.08 10.19 -3.21
C ASP A 106 -23.05 9.86 -4.36
N LEU A 107 -24.32 10.32 -4.26
CA LEU A 107 -25.31 10.16 -5.34
C LEU A 107 -24.93 10.95 -6.60
N TYR A 108 -24.38 12.15 -6.47
CA TYR A 108 -23.87 12.91 -7.58
C TYR A 108 -22.74 12.15 -8.29
N PHE A 109 -21.78 11.59 -7.53
CA PHE A 109 -20.74 10.74 -8.11
C PHE A 109 -21.31 9.53 -8.85
N LEU A 110 -22.28 8.85 -8.23
CA LEU A 110 -22.88 7.64 -8.82
C LEU A 110 -23.65 7.95 -10.11
N HIS A 111 -24.48 8.99 -10.12
CA HIS A 111 -25.43 9.24 -11.21
C HIS A 111 -24.91 10.25 -12.26
N ALA A 112 -24.27 11.35 -11.82
CA ALA A 112 -23.79 12.38 -12.71
C ALA A 112 -22.39 12.09 -13.29
N LEU A 113 -21.49 11.45 -12.49
CA LEU A 113 -20.13 11.11 -12.92
C LEU A 113 -19.97 9.65 -13.38
N GLY A 114 -21.07 8.90 -13.50
CA GLY A 114 -21.08 7.55 -14.05
C GLY A 114 -20.57 6.45 -13.11
N GLY A 115 -20.35 6.77 -11.84
CA GLY A 115 -19.86 5.80 -10.83
C GLY A 115 -20.79 4.60 -10.62
N ALA A 116 -22.09 4.74 -10.91
CA ALA A 116 -23.07 3.66 -10.77
C ALA A 116 -22.71 2.40 -11.57
N ARG A 117 -22.06 2.54 -12.74
CA ARG A 117 -21.65 1.41 -13.60
C ARG A 117 -20.75 0.39 -12.89
N THR A 118 -19.94 0.86 -11.94
CA THR A 118 -18.94 0.02 -11.23
C THR A 118 -19.31 -0.24 -9.78
N HIS A 119 -20.26 0.52 -9.21
CA HIS A 119 -20.64 0.44 -7.79
C HIS A 119 -22.02 -0.18 -7.57
N ILE A 120 -22.96 -0.05 -8.53
CA ILE A 120 -24.28 -0.67 -8.47
C ILE A 120 -24.32 -1.74 -9.56
N ILE A 121 -23.89 -2.94 -9.21
CA ILE A 121 -23.75 -4.07 -10.14
C ILE A 121 -24.75 -5.17 -9.78
N TRP A 122 -25.04 -6.07 -10.71
CA TRP A 122 -26.01 -7.15 -10.51
C TRP A 122 -25.73 -7.99 -9.24
N SER A 123 -24.46 -8.13 -8.85
CA SER A 123 -24.04 -8.85 -7.64
C SER A 123 -24.09 -8.00 -6.37
N GLY A 124 -24.67 -6.80 -6.42
CA GLY A 124 -24.93 -5.92 -5.29
C GLY A 124 -24.19 -4.61 -5.29
N ILE A 125 -24.40 -3.84 -4.23
CA ILE A 125 -23.81 -2.51 -4.05
C ILE A 125 -22.38 -2.67 -3.50
N ARG A 126 -21.45 -1.90 -4.07
CA ARG A 126 -20.07 -1.79 -3.63
C ARG A 126 -19.87 -0.43 -2.96
N TYR A 127 -19.65 -0.43 -1.67
CA TYR A 127 -19.45 0.80 -0.92
C TYR A 127 -18.02 1.30 -1.08
N PHE A 128 -17.85 2.61 -1.20
CA PHE A 128 -16.57 3.26 -1.47
C PHE A 128 -16.14 4.26 -0.39
N SER A 129 -16.99 4.48 0.63
CA SER A 129 -16.71 5.39 1.74
C SER A 129 -16.32 6.80 1.26
N CYS A 130 -15.12 7.28 1.58
CA CYS A 130 -14.57 8.56 1.14
C CYS A 130 -13.48 8.42 0.06
N PHE A 131 -13.35 7.25 -0.52
CA PHE A 131 -12.37 6.97 -1.58
C PHE A 131 -12.95 7.27 -2.96
N SER A 132 -12.06 7.32 -3.96
CA SER A 132 -12.42 7.51 -5.36
C SER A 132 -13.34 6.40 -5.91
N ASP A 133 -13.14 5.18 -5.42
CA ASP A 133 -13.92 4.00 -5.81
C ASP A 133 -13.84 2.88 -4.76
N ALA A 134 -14.67 1.86 -4.94
CA ALA A 134 -14.75 0.73 -4.03
C ALA A 134 -13.48 -0.16 -4.04
N ALA A 135 -12.71 -0.17 -5.14
CA ALA A 135 -11.49 -0.97 -5.19
C ALA A 135 -10.39 -0.34 -4.34
N ASN A 136 -10.19 0.98 -4.46
CA ASN A 136 -9.26 1.72 -3.63
C ASN A 136 -9.65 1.66 -2.14
N TYR A 137 -10.94 1.81 -1.82
CA TYR A 137 -11.44 1.64 -0.44
C TYR A 137 -11.13 0.24 0.09
N GLY A 138 -11.52 -0.80 -0.63
CA GLY A 138 -11.35 -2.18 -0.17
C GLY A 138 -9.90 -2.59 0.01
N VAL A 139 -9.02 -2.15 -0.89
CA VAL A 139 -7.58 -2.40 -0.77
C VAL A 139 -6.99 -1.63 0.40
N HIS A 140 -7.32 -0.34 0.59
CA HIS A 140 -6.85 0.42 1.75
C HIS A 140 -7.33 -0.16 3.08
N ALA A 141 -8.58 -0.62 3.13
CA ALA A 141 -9.13 -1.30 4.30
C ALA A 141 -8.39 -2.62 4.60
N ALA A 142 -8.04 -3.41 3.57
CA ALA A 142 -7.22 -4.60 3.74
C ALA A 142 -5.77 -4.29 4.15
N MET A 143 -5.18 -3.20 3.61
CA MET A 143 -3.88 -2.69 4.04
C MET A 143 -3.88 -2.37 5.53
N SER A 144 -4.90 -1.65 6.01
CA SER A 144 -5.03 -1.35 7.43
C SER A 144 -5.22 -2.63 8.26
N ALA A 145 -6.03 -3.58 7.80
CA ALA A 145 -6.23 -4.85 8.49
C ALA A 145 -4.91 -5.59 8.71
N VAL A 146 -4.08 -5.74 7.67
CA VAL A 146 -2.77 -6.39 7.75
C VAL A 146 -1.83 -5.64 8.70
N THR A 147 -1.69 -4.33 8.52
CA THR A 147 -0.75 -3.54 9.32
C THR A 147 -1.11 -3.57 10.80
N PHE A 148 -2.36 -3.32 11.15
CA PHE A 148 -2.79 -3.29 12.55
C PHE A 148 -2.84 -4.68 13.18
N ALA A 149 -3.20 -5.73 12.43
CA ALA A 149 -3.12 -7.09 12.92
C ALA A 149 -1.69 -7.50 13.29
N VAL A 150 -0.73 -7.23 12.41
CA VAL A 150 0.68 -7.55 12.67
C VAL A 150 1.25 -6.65 13.77
N ALA A 151 1.04 -5.34 13.73
CA ALA A 151 1.54 -4.39 14.73
C ALA A 151 1.03 -4.70 16.14
N ALA A 152 -0.18 -5.22 16.30
CA ALA A 152 -0.77 -5.61 17.58
C ALA A 152 0.09 -6.60 18.36
N PHE A 153 0.85 -7.48 17.69
CA PHE A 153 1.72 -8.45 18.34
C PHE A 153 3.04 -7.86 18.85
N PHE A 154 3.40 -6.64 18.39
CA PHE A 154 4.70 -6.03 18.64
C PHE A 154 4.64 -4.75 19.48
N VAL A 155 3.45 -4.28 19.84
CA VAL A 155 3.29 -3.19 20.81
C VAL A 155 3.39 -3.71 22.24
N ASP A 156 4.00 -2.92 23.12
CA ASP A 156 4.27 -3.34 24.50
C ASP A 156 2.99 -3.27 25.35
N SER A 157 2.11 -2.32 25.12
CA SER A 157 0.90 -2.11 25.91
C SER A 157 -0.23 -3.05 25.51
N LYS A 158 -0.83 -3.74 26.49
CA LYS A 158 -2.03 -4.59 26.28
C LYS A 158 -3.21 -3.80 25.72
N TRP A 159 -3.39 -2.55 26.14
CA TRP A 159 -4.47 -1.68 25.64
C TRP A 159 -4.26 -1.28 24.18
N LYS A 160 -3.02 -0.93 23.80
CA LYS A 160 -2.67 -0.67 22.40
C LYS A 160 -2.88 -1.93 21.53
N ARG A 161 -2.55 -3.11 22.04
CA ARG A 161 -2.78 -4.38 21.35
C ARG A 161 -4.25 -4.60 21.04
N ILE A 162 -5.12 -4.47 22.05
CA ILE A 162 -6.57 -4.62 21.88
C ILE A 162 -7.10 -3.56 20.89
N TYR A 163 -6.67 -2.33 21.05
CA TYR A 163 -7.05 -1.24 20.15
C TYR A 163 -6.66 -1.54 18.70
N PHE A 164 -5.43 -1.97 18.44
CA PHE A 164 -4.97 -2.29 17.08
C PHE A 164 -5.72 -3.48 16.49
N LEU A 165 -6.06 -4.49 17.28
CA LEU A 165 -6.92 -5.58 16.82
C LEU A 165 -8.32 -5.11 16.44
N LEU A 166 -8.91 -4.18 17.19
CA LEU A 166 -10.18 -3.56 16.82
C LEU A 166 -10.09 -2.79 15.49
N ILE A 167 -9.00 -2.03 15.29
CA ILE A 167 -8.76 -1.33 14.03
C ILE A 167 -8.57 -2.32 12.87
N ALA A 168 -7.85 -3.43 13.08
CA ALA A 168 -7.71 -4.48 12.08
C ALA A 168 -9.08 -5.07 11.69
N PHE A 169 -9.95 -5.29 12.68
CA PHE A 169 -11.33 -5.76 12.43
C PHE A 169 -12.14 -4.73 11.62
N CYS A 170 -12.02 -3.44 11.92
CA CYS A 170 -12.61 -2.36 11.13
C CYS A 170 -12.14 -2.42 9.67
N GLY A 171 -10.83 -2.68 9.45
CA GLY A 171 -10.28 -2.89 8.11
C GLY A 171 -10.90 -4.08 7.38
N ILE A 172 -11.03 -5.23 8.05
CA ILE A 172 -11.69 -6.43 7.47
C ILE A 172 -13.15 -6.12 7.12
N TYR A 173 -13.88 -5.41 7.99
CA TYR A 173 -15.24 -5.00 7.71
C TYR A 173 -15.34 -4.09 6.47
N GLY A 174 -14.50 -3.05 6.40
CA GLY A 174 -14.43 -2.15 5.25
C GLY A 174 -14.11 -2.87 3.94
N MET A 175 -13.11 -3.78 3.98
CA MET A 175 -12.78 -4.66 2.86
C MET A 175 -14.01 -5.47 2.40
N GLY A 176 -14.74 -6.06 3.35
CA GLY A 176 -15.93 -6.88 3.07
C GLY A 176 -16.99 -6.07 2.32
N ILE A 177 -17.42 -4.93 2.88
CA ILE A 177 -18.49 -4.12 2.28
C ILE A 177 -18.12 -3.47 0.95
N SER A 178 -16.83 -3.27 0.67
CA SER A 178 -16.36 -2.79 -0.63
C SER A 178 -16.62 -3.79 -1.76
N GLY A 179 -16.75 -5.07 -1.43
CA GLY A 179 -16.88 -6.15 -2.39
C GLY A 179 -15.71 -6.26 -3.38
N THR A 180 -14.51 -5.82 -2.97
CA THR A 180 -13.32 -5.79 -3.81
C THR A 180 -12.50 -7.05 -3.64
N ARG A 181 -12.48 -7.89 -4.65
CA ARG A 181 -11.78 -9.19 -4.64
C ARG A 181 -10.26 -9.05 -4.54
N ALA A 182 -9.67 -8.06 -5.21
CA ALA A 182 -8.23 -7.80 -5.17
C ALA A 182 -7.71 -7.54 -3.74
N ALA A 183 -8.57 -7.07 -2.84
CA ALA A 183 -8.23 -6.85 -1.44
C ALA A 183 -7.83 -8.14 -0.69
N MET A 184 -8.31 -9.31 -1.13
CA MET A 184 -7.84 -10.61 -0.62
C MET A 184 -6.35 -10.83 -0.88
N GLY A 185 -5.83 -10.32 -2.01
CA GLY A 185 -4.41 -10.35 -2.33
C GLY A 185 -3.56 -9.63 -1.29
N VAL A 186 -4.09 -8.55 -0.68
CA VAL A 186 -3.40 -7.83 0.39
C VAL A 186 -3.23 -8.70 1.63
N LEU A 187 -4.27 -9.41 2.05
CA LEU A 187 -4.20 -10.31 3.19
C LEU A 187 -3.21 -11.45 2.95
N MET A 188 -3.31 -12.10 1.77
CA MET A 188 -2.45 -13.23 1.42
C MET A 188 -0.98 -12.81 1.28
N GLY A 189 -0.71 -11.72 0.57
CA GLY A 189 0.64 -11.19 0.40
C GLY A 189 1.26 -10.73 1.72
N GLY A 190 0.48 -10.09 2.58
CA GLY A 190 0.92 -9.68 3.92
C GLY A 190 1.27 -10.87 4.80
N MET A 191 0.46 -11.93 4.80
CA MET A 191 0.77 -13.17 5.52
C MET A 191 2.03 -13.85 4.99
N LEU A 192 2.19 -13.93 3.67
CA LEU A 192 3.39 -14.49 3.06
C LEU A 192 4.63 -13.69 3.49
N MET A 193 4.56 -12.38 3.45
CA MET A 193 5.69 -11.52 3.77
C MET A 193 6.11 -11.62 5.24
N ILE A 194 5.17 -11.66 6.19
CA ILE A 194 5.50 -11.81 7.61
C ILE A 194 6.20 -13.15 7.90
N THR A 195 5.83 -14.21 7.19
CA THR A 195 6.48 -15.52 7.35
C THR A 195 7.95 -15.49 6.90
N ILE A 196 8.25 -14.73 5.85
CA ILE A 196 9.62 -14.54 5.35
C ILE A 196 10.44 -13.73 6.37
N ILE A 197 9.91 -12.61 6.86
CA ILE A 197 10.63 -11.68 7.76
C ILE A 197 10.82 -12.27 9.16
N ALA A 198 9.89 -13.10 9.63
CA ALA A 198 9.88 -13.62 11.01
C ALA A 198 11.11 -14.49 11.34
N LYS A 199 11.85 -15.02 10.37
CA LYS A 199 13.00 -15.93 10.55
C LYS A 199 12.69 -17.11 11.50
N ASN A 200 11.44 -17.49 11.60
CA ASN A 200 10.98 -18.53 12.51
C ASN A 200 10.21 -19.56 11.71
N TRP A 201 10.76 -20.77 11.63
CA TRP A 201 10.13 -21.86 10.88
C TRP A 201 8.72 -22.22 11.40
N LYS A 202 8.47 -22.04 12.71
CA LYS A 202 7.12 -22.25 13.29
C LYS A 202 6.14 -21.17 12.82
N ALA A 203 6.58 -19.91 12.72
CA ALA A 203 5.79 -18.84 12.14
C ALA A 203 5.54 -19.07 10.66
N LEU A 204 6.55 -19.55 9.91
CA LEU A 204 6.40 -19.94 8.50
C LEU A 204 5.35 -21.04 8.33
N LEU A 205 5.45 -22.13 9.09
CA LEU A 205 4.47 -23.23 9.03
C LEU A 205 3.08 -22.75 9.45
N GLY A 206 2.98 -21.93 10.50
CA GLY A 206 1.71 -21.34 10.95
C GLY A 206 1.07 -20.46 9.86
N GLY A 207 1.86 -19.62 9.20
CA GLY A 207 1.39 -18.78 8.10
C GLY A 207 0.94 -19.60 6.89
N ILE A 208 1.70 -20.62 6.53
CA ILE A 208 1.31 -21.57 5.45
C ILE A 208 0.00 -22.27 5.81
N PHE A 209 -0.12 -22.77 7.03
CA PHE A 209 -1.33 -23.45 7.50
C PHE A 209 -2.57 -22.54 7.45
N VAL A 210 -2.44 -21.29 7.93
CA VAL A 210 -3.52 -20.31 7.84
C VAL A 210 -3.87 -19.98 6.40
N SER A 211 -2.87 -19.82 5.52
CA SER A 211 -3.09 -19.55 4.09
C SER A 211 -3.81 -20.69 3.40
N ILE A 212 -3.42 -21.93 3.70
CA ILE A 212 -4.10 -23.15 3.21
C ILE A 212 -5.54 -23.18 3.76
N GLY A 213 -5.75 -22.88 5.05
CA GLY A 213 -7.08 -22.84 5.65
C GLY A 213 -8.00 -21.82 4.96
N ILE A 214 -7.50 -20.62 4.67
CA ILE A 214 -8.23 -19.59 3.91
C ILE A 214 -8.53 -20.09 2.49
N PHE A 215 -7.54 -20.68 1.81
CA PHE A 215 -7.73 -21.23 0.47
C PHE A 215 -8.80 -22.34 0.47
N VAL A 216 -8.70 -23.31 1.38
CA VAL A 216 -9.69 -24.40 1.53
C VAL A 216 -11.08 -23.84 1.84
N PHE A 217 -11.19 -22.87 2.75
CA PHE A 217 -12.46 -22.22 3.07
C PHE A 217 -13.11 -21.59 1.84
N PHE A 218 -12.38 -20.79 1.08
CA PHE A 218 -12.95 -20.11 -0.08
C PHE A 218 -13.08 -21.01 -1.32
N TYR A 219 -12.24 -22.00 -1.50
CA TYR A 219 -12.24 -22.86 -2.69
C TYR A 219 -13.18 -24.07 -2.54
N TYR A 220 -13.12 -24.78 -1.41
CA TYR A 220 -13.82 -26.07 -1.24
C TYR A 220 -15.09 -26.00 -0.41
N THR A 221 -15.34 -24.93 0.37
CA THR A 221 -16.54 -24.90 1.22
C THR A 221 -17.59 -23.95 0.66
N ASN A 222 -18.86 -24.21 1.03
CA ASN A 222 -20.00 -23.32 0.73
C ASN A 222 -20.48 -22.53 1.96
N ILE A 223 -19.72 -22.58 3.05
CA ILE A 223 -20.05 -21.89 4.30
C ILE A 223 -20.10 -20.39 4.06
N GLY A 224 -21.21 -19.76 4.44
CA GLY A 224 -21.40 -18.33 4.29
C GLY A 224 -21.88 -17.85 2.91
N ASN A 225 -22.20 -18.75 1.96
CA ASN A 225 -22.71 -18.34 0.63
C ASN A 225 -24.00 -17.53 0.66
N GLY A 226 -24.79 -17.59 1.75
CA GLY A 226 -25.92 -16.69 1.97
C GLY A 226 -25.51 -15.22 2.20
N ASN A 227 -24.23 -14.97 2.53
CA ASN A 227 -23.69 -13.63 2.62
C ASN A 227 -23.08 -13.23 1.27
N GLN A 228 -23.68 -12.21 0.64
CA GLN A 228 -23.27 -11.70 -0.67
C GLN A 228 -21.76 -11.36 -0.75
N TYR A 229 -21.18 -10.83 0.32
CA TYR A 229 -19.75 -10.43 0.34
C TYR A 229 -18.83 -11.65 0.38
N ILE A 230 -19.17 -12.67 1.16
CA ILE A 230 -18.42 -13.93 1.22
C ILE A 230 -18.50 -14.66 -0.13
N HIS A 231 -19.70 -14.75 -0.70
CA HIS A 231 -19.88 -15.34 -2.03
C HIS A 231 -19.03 -14.64 -3.09
N LYS A 232 -18.99 -13.30 -3.07
CA LYS A 232 -18.17 -12.49 -3.99
C LYS A 232 -16.67 -12.68 -3.77
N MET A 233 -16.19 -12.78 -2.53
CA MET A 233 -14.79 -13.07 -2.26
C MET A 233 -14.39 -14.48 -2.75
N ARG A 234 -15.32 -15.43 -2.68
CA ARG A 234 -15.12 -16.81 -3.16
C ARG A 234 -14.84 -16.87 -4.65
N SER A 235 -15.50 -16.05 -5.48
CA SER A 235 -15.25 -16.02 -6.93
C SER A 235 -13.81 -15.65 -7.31
N SER A 236 -13.04 -15.04 -6.37
CA SER A 236 -11.61 -14.76 -6.58
C SER A 236 -10.76 -16.04 -6.70
N PHE A 237 -11.24 -17.14 -6.14
CA PHE A 237 -10.56 -18.44 -6.14
C PHE A 237 -10.99 -19.33 -7.32
N HIS A 238 -11.98 -18.88 -8.12
CA HIS A 238 -12.43 -19.53 -9.36
C HIS A 238 -12.32 -18.57 -10.56
N PRO A 239 -11.08 -18.12 -10.92
CA PRO A 239 -10.89 -17.06 -11.92
C PRO A 239 -11.34 -17.46 -13.32
N THR A 240 -11.29 -18.76 -13.67
CA THR A 240 -11.69 -19.25 -15.00
C THR A 240 -13.19 -19.18 -15.25
N GLU A 241 -13.99 -19.09 -14.21
CA GLU A 241 -15.45 -18.95 -14.28
C GLU A 241 -15.90 -17.47 -14.18
N ASP A 242 -14.97 -16.56 -13.95
CA ASP A 242 -15.24 -15.14 -13.76
C ASP A 242 -15.15 -14.37 -15.08
N ALA A 243 -16.30 -13.96 -15.59
CA ALA A 243 -16.40 -13.17 -16.83
C ALA A 243 -15.53 -11.89 -16.78
N SER A 244 -15.43 -11.26 -15.61
CA SER A 244 -14.60 -10.05 -15.41
C SER A 244 -13.10 -10.36 -15.52
N TYR A 245 -12.67 -11.54 -15.10
CA TYR A 245 -11.30 -11.98 -15.28
C TYR A 245 -10.97 -12.30 -16.75
N LEU A 246 -11.86 -12.99 -17.44
CA LEU A 246 -11.69 -13.33 -18.86
C LEU A 246 -11.58 -12.11 -19.74
N VAL A 247 -12.42 -11.10 -19.52
CA VAL A 247 -12.32 -9.79 -20.22
C VAL A 247 -10.97 -9.12 -20.01
N ARG A 248 -10.41 -9.19 -18.79
CA ARG A 248 -9.08 -8.64 -18.52
C ARG A 248 -7.96 -9.38 -19.23
N VAL A 249 -8.07 -10.68 -19.34
CA VAL A 249 -7.10 -11.52 -20.07
C VAL A 249 -7.13 -11.15 -21.56
N ASP A 250 -8.32 -11.05 -22.15
CA ASP A 250 -8.48 -10.64 -23.55
C ASP A 250 -7.94 -9.24 -23.79
N ASN A 251 -8.30 -8.28 -22.96
CA ASN A 251 -7.78 -6.91 -23.04
C ASN A 251 -6.25 -6.87 -22.96
N ARG A 252 -5.62 -7.65 -22.07
CA ARG A 252 -4.15 -7.74 -21.95
C ARG A 252 -3.50 -8.31 -23.22
N MET A 253 -4.10 -9.31 -23.84
CA MET A 253 -3.59 -9.86 -25.12
C MET A 253 -3.61 -8.83 -26.21
N ARG A 254 -4.74 -8.11 -26.38
CA ARG A 254 -4.87 -7.02 -27.37
C ARG A 254 -3.93 -5.84 -27.07
N MET A 255 -3.79 -5.45 -25.81
CA MET A 255 -2.83 -4.42 -25.41
C MET A 255 -1.39 -4.79 -25.76
N LYS A 256 -1.01 -6.07 -25.62
CA LYS A 256 0.35 -6.53 -25.94
C LYS A 256 0.70 -6.27 -27.42
N GLU A 257 -0.23 -6.47 -28.33
CA GLU A 257 -0.02 -6.20 -29.77
C GLU A 257 0.13 -4.70 -30.06
N LEU A 258 -0.65 -3.86 -29.36
CA LEU A 258 -0.55 -2.40 -29.49
C LEU A 258 0.76 -1.88 -28.89
N MET A 259 1.11 -2.34 -27.72
CA MET A 259 2.33 -1.93 -27.02
C MET A 259 3.62 -2.38 -27.71
N ALA A 260 3.59 -3.48 -28.48
CA ALA A 260 4.72 -3.87 -29.32
C ALA A 260 5.08 -2.80 -30.37
N LYS A 261 4.11 -1.98 -30.80
CA LYS A 261 4.30 -0.85 -31.73
C LYS A 261 4.63 0.47 -31.02
N LYS A 262 4.55 0.50 -29.67
CA LYS A 262 4.71 1.70 -28.85
C LYS A 262 5.67 1.44 -27.67
N PRO A 263 6.96 1.25 -27.95
CA PRO A 263 7.93 0.90 -26.93
C PRO A 263 8.12 1.98 -25.85
N ILE A 264 7.84 3.26 -26.16
CA ILE A 264 7.90 4.40 -25.22
C ILE A 264 6.56 4.68 -24.54
N GLY A 265 5.52 3.87 -24.78
CA GLY A 265 4.19 4.06 -24.20
C GLY A 265 3.34 5.13 -24.88
N TYR A 266 2.18 5.35 -24.29
CA TYR A 266 1.19 6.35 -24.73
C TYR A 266 1.37 7.73 -24.06
N GLY A 267 2.26 7.84 -23.07
CA GLY A 267 2.47 9.03 -22.26
C GLY A 267 1.76 8.97 -20.91
N ILE A 268 2.30 9.73 -19.97
CA ILE A 268 1.86 9.76 -18.57
C ILE A 268 0.41 10.21 -18.44
N GLY A 269 -0.38 9.44 -17.68
CA GLY A 269 -1.81 9.72 -17.41
C GLY A 269 -2.74 9.45 -18.60
N LEU A 270 -2.24 8.85 -19.69
CA LEU A 270 -2.99 8.61 -20.92
C LEU A 270 -3.36 7.13 -21.11
N SER A 271 -3.23 6.32 -20.08
CA SER A 271 -3.61 4.90 -20.12
C SER A 271 -5.13 4.67 -20.26
N LYS A 272 -5.95 5.66 -19.88
CA LYS A 272 -7.41 5.58 -19.93
C LYS A 272 -7.96 6.61 -20.91
N ALA A 273 -8.64 6.12 -21.95
CA ALA A 273 -9.32 6.96 -22.92
C ALA A 273 -10.37 7.87 -22.25
N GLY A 274 -10.50 9.11 -22.74
CA GLY A 274 -11.57 10.03 -22.39
C GLY A 274 -11.29 11.03 -21.30
N ASN A 275 -10.16 10.93 -20.58
CA ASN A 275 -9.80 11.91 -19.56
C ASN A 275 -9.13 13.16 -20.17
N PHE A 276 -8.35 12.98 -21.24
CA PHE A 276 -7.60 14.04 -21.91
C PHE A 276 -7.61 13.82 -23.42
N GLU A 277 -7.65 14.90 -24.18
CA GLU A 277 -7.49 14.83 -25.65
C GLU A 277 -6.01 14.61 -25.96
N SER A 278 -5.68 13.41 -26.44
CA SER A 278 -4.34 13.04 -26.92
C SER A 278 -4.40 12.65 -28.40
N LYS A 279 -3.26 12.72 -29.10
CA LYS A 279 -3.16 12.33 -30.52
C LYS A 279 -3.55 10.87 -30.73
N GLU A 280 -3.18 10.03 -29.78
CA GLU A 280 -3.48 8.61 -29.79
C GLU A 280 -3.96 8.19 -28.41
N GLN A 281 -5.00 7.38 -28.35
CA GLN A 281 -5.60 6.89 -27.12
C GLN A 281 -5.49 5.37 -27.07
N MET A 282 -5.26 4.82 -25.86
CA MET A 282 -5.34 3.39 -25.63
C MET A 282 -6.81 2.96 -25.73
N PRO A 283 -7.18 2.13 -26.73
CA PRO A 283 -8.56 1.71 -26.91
C PRO A 283 -9.06 0.74 -25.83
N TYR A 284 -8.14 0.08 -25.14
CA TYR A 284 -8.43 -0.88 -24.07
C TYR A 284 -7.88 -0.34 -22.74
N PRO A 285 -8.71 0.27 -21.88
CA PRO A 285 -8.23 0.82 -20.61
C PRO A 285 -7.70 -0.30 -19.72
N PRO A 286 -6.49 -0.14 -19.15
CA PRO A 286 -5.94 -1.12 -18.22
C PRO A 286 -6.72 -1.11 -16.91
N ASP A 287 -7.04 -2.31 -16.41
CA ASP A 287 -7.69 -2.50 -15.11
C ASP A 287 -6.69 -2.74 -13.97
N SER A 288 -5.39 -2.70 -14.28
CA SER A 288 -4.28 -3.00 -13.37
C SER A 288 -3.31 -1.83 -13.33
N TRP A 289 -2.90 -1.41 -12.14
CA TRP A 289 -1.89 -0.35 -12.00
C TRP A 289 -0.59 -0.69 -12.73
N LEU A 290 -0.08 -1.90 -12.58
CA LEU A 290 1.17 -2.29 -13.24
C LEU A 290 1.04 -2.26 -14.77
N VAL A 291 -0.13 -2.61 -15.30
CA VAL A 291 -0.39 -2.48 -16.74
C VAL A 291 -0.52 -1.01 -17.14
N SER A 292 -1.12 -0.16 -16.30
CA SER A 292 -1.17 1.29 -16.54
C SER A 292 0.25 1.87 -16.64
N VAL A 293 1.14 1.52 -15.73
CA VAL A 293 2.56 1.95 -15.81
C VAL A 293 3.19 1.53 -17.12
N TRP A 294 3.00 0.27 -17.55
CA TRP A 294 3.52 -0.19 -18.83
C TRP A 294 2.93 0.58 -20.03
N VAL A 295 1.63 0.80 -20.05
CA VAL A 295 0.96 1.55 -21.12
C VAL A 295 1.43 3.00 -21.19
N GLU A 296 1.61 3.65 -20.04
CA GLU A 296 1.99 5.05 -19.97
C GLU A 296 3.47 5.31 -20.26
N THR A 297 4.35 4.48 -19.72
CA THR A 297 5.81 4.69 -19.74
C THR A 297 6.56 3.74 -20.65
N GLY A 298 5.85 2.89 -21.39
CA GLY A 298 6.45 1.89 -22.27
C GLY A 298 7.23 0.83 -21.51
N ILE A 299 8.03 0.06 -22.29
CA ILE A 299 8.77 -1.09 -21.71
C ILE A 299 9.91 -0.64 -20.81
N VAL A 300 10.56 0.47 -21.12
CA VAL A 300 11.71 0.98 -20.34
C VAL A 300 11.25 1.45 -18.97
N GLY A 301 10.21 2.31 -18.91
CA GLY A 301 9.66 2.78 -17.64
C GLY A 301 9.06 1.64 -16.82
N PHE A 302 8.41 0.66 -17.47
CA PHE A 302 7.88 -0.52 -16.78
C PHE A 302 8.97 -1.37 -16.12
N ILE A 303 10.07 -1.66 -16.84
CA ILE A 303 11.22 -2.41 -16.28
C ILE A 303 11.86 -1.61 -15.14
N LEU A 304 12.03 -0.30 -15.31
CA LEU A 304 12.58 0.58 -14.28
C LEU A 304 11.69 0.57 -13.02
N TYR A 305 10.38 0.71 -13.19
CA TYR A 305 9.41 0.69 -12.09
C TYR A 305 9.43 -0.64 -11.32
N LEU A 306 9.35 -1.76 -12.04
CA LEU A 306 9.40 -3.09 -11.43
C LEU A 306 10.77 -3.36 -10.77
N GLY A 307 11.87 -2.95 -11.42
CA GLY A 307 13.22 -3.09 -10.90
C GLY A 307 13.39 -2.34 -9.57
N ILE A 308 12.98 -1.07 -9.53
CA ILE A 308 13.01 -0.25 -8.31
C ILE A 308 12.25 -0.95 -7.17
N HIS A 309 10.99 -1.33 -7.39
CA HIS A 309 10.17 -1.92 -6.33
C HIS A 309 10.65 -3.30 -5.91
N SER A 310 11.14 -4.13 -6.84
CA SER A 310 11.72 -5.44 -6.51
C SER A 310 12.97 -5.31 -5.64
N ILE A 311 13.85 -4.38 -5.98
CA ILE A 311 15.05 -4.11 -5.17
C ILE A 311 14.66 -3.52 -3.81
N LEU A 312 13.67 -2.62 -3.75
CA LEU A 312 13.19 -2.06 -2.48
C LEU A 312 12.64 -3.16 -1.57
N PHE A 313 11.83 -4.09 -2.06
CA PHE A 313 11.35 -5.22 -1.27
C PHE A 313 12.49 -6.08 -0.73
N ALA A 314 13.45 -6.43 -1.59
CA ALA A 314 14.61 -7.22 -1.19
C ALA A 314 15.46 -6.48 -0.13
N TRP A 315 15.71 -5.19 -0.35
CA TRP A 315 16.52 -4.36 0.55
C TRP A 315 15.84 -4.12 1.88
N CYS A 316 14.55 -3.75 1.88
CA CYS A 316 13.77 -3.56 3.11
C CYS A 316 13.68 -4.85 3.93
N SER A 317 13.46 -5.99 3.27
CA SER A 317 13.47 -7.30 3.94
C SER A 317 14.84 -7.59 4.57
N TRP A 318 15.91 -7.33 3.83
CA TRP A 318 17.28 -7.51 4.33
C TRP A 318 17.56 -6.59 5.53
N LEU A 319 17.18 -5.31 5.48
CA LEU A 319 17.34 -4.38 6.60
C LEU A 319 16.62 -4.90 7.85
N LEU A 320 15.36 -5.28 7.75
CA LEU A 320 14.57 -5.78 8.87
C LEU A 320 15.10 -7.10 9.41
N MET A 321 15.55 -7.98 8.54
CA MET A 321 16.06 -9.30 8.95
C MET A 321 17.45 -9.25 9.58
N PHE A 322 18.33 -8.35 9.16
CA PHE A 322 19.75 -8.41 9.51
C PHE A 322 20.28 -7.16 10.21
N LYS A 323 19.64 -6.01 10.07
CA LYS A 323 20.12 -4.73 10.60
C LYS A 323 19.33 -4.25 11.81
N VAL A 324 18.08 -4.66 11.99
CA VAL A 324 17.23 -4.27 13.12
C VAL A 324 17.20 -5.39 14.16
N ARG A 325 17.74 -5.13 15.36
CA ARG A 325 17.85 -6.11 16.45
C ARG A 325 16.65 -6.07 17.39
N ASN A 326 16.16 -4.87 17.72
CA ASN A 326 15.02 -4.70 18.61
C ASN A 326 13.76 -5.34 17.98
N LYS A 327 13.22 -6.37 18.67
CA LYS A 327 12.11 -7.18 18.16
C LYS A 327 10.82 -6.39 17.98
N SER A 328 10.54 -5.47 18.91
CA SER A 328 9.32 -4.65 18.85
C SER A 328 9.37 -3.67 17.68
N LEU A 329 10.47 -2.94 17.53
CA LEU A 329 10.70 -2.04 16.39
C LEU A 329 10.62 -2.79 15.05
N ARG A 330 11.34 -3.92 14.95
CA ARG A 330 11.33 -4.75 13.73
C ARG A 330 9.92 -5.20 13.36
N GLY A 331 9.14 -5.63 14.34
CA GLY A 331 7.78 -6.09 14.12
C GLY A 331 6.82 -4.98 13.69
N LEU A 332 6.94 -3.78 14.31
CA LEU A 332 6.13 -2.62 13.92
C LEU A 332 6.41 -2.18 12.48
N VAL A 333 7.69 -2.16 12.08
CA VAL A 333 8.04 -1.79 10.70
C VAL A 333 7.73 -2.92 9.71
N ALA A 334 7.90 -4.18 10.11
CA ALA A 334 7.51 -5.33 9.31
C ALA A 334 6.00 -5.33 8.98
N ALA A 335 5.16 -4.81 9.89
CA ALA A 335 3.72 -4.67 9.63
C ALA A 335 3.43 -3.82 8.37
N TRP A 336 4.18 -2.73 8.17
CA TRP A 336 4.09 -1.89 6.98
C TRP A 336 4.59 -2.62 5.72
N LEU A 337 5.74 -3.28 5.81
CA LEU A 337 6.27 -4.01 4.65
C LEU A 337 5.38 -5.20 4.24
N CYS A 338 4.70 -5.84 5.21
CA CYS A 338 3.68 -6.86 4.92
C CYS A 338 2.50 -6.30 4.14
N MET A 339 2.02 -5.13 4.55
CA MET A 339 0.98 -4.40 3.82
C MET A 339 1.43 -4.06 2.40
N ASP A 340 2.65 -3.52 2.22
CA ASP A 340 3.19 -3.17 0.90
C ASP A 340 3.26 -4.38 -0.03
N ALA A 341 3.74 -5.54 0.46
CA ALA A 341 3.80 -6.76 -0.33
C ALA A 341 2.40 -7.19 -0.80
N GLY A 342 1.43 -7.15 0.10
CA GLY A 342 0.04 -7.44 -0.23
C GLY A 342 -0.57 -6.43 -1.22
N TYR A 343 -0.27 -5.16 -1.04
CA TYR A 343 -0.73 -4.10 -1.93
C TYR A 343 -0.26 -4.31 -3.38
N PHE A 344 1.00 -4.69 -3.61
CA PHE A 344 1.50 -4.93 -4.97
C PHE A 344 0.82 -6.12 -5.65
N ILE A 345 0.37 -7.13 -4.90
CA ILE A 345 -0.47 -8.20 -5.44
C ILE A 345 -1.82 -7.63 -5.89
N ALA A 346 -2.44 -6.76 -5.09
CA ALA A 346 -3.70 -6.10 -5.46
C ALA A 346 -3.51 -5.15 -6.66
N ALA A 347 -2.38 -4.44 -6.74
CA ALA A 347 -2.03 -3.53 -7.83
C ALA A 347 -1.79 -4.25 -9.18
N TYR A 348 -1.38 -5.52 -9.14
CA TYR A 348 -1.32 -6.37 -10.34
C TYR A 348 -2.71 -6.71 -10.88
N VAL A 349 -3.70 -6.81 -10.00
CA VAL A 349 -5.07 -7.22 -10.37
C VAL A 349 -5.96 -6.01 -10.67
N ASN A 350 -5.80 -4.89 -9.94
CA ASN A 350 -6.62 -3.68 -10.06
C ASN A 350 -5.77 -2.42 -10.10
N ASP A 351 -6.36 -1.36 -10.66
CA ASP A 351 -5.81 0.00 -10.56
C ASP A 351 -6.20 0.61 -9.21
N VAL A 352 -5.27 0.51 -8.27
CA VAL A 352 -5.48 0.92 -6.86
C VAL A 352 -4.47 1.97 -6.37
N MET A 353 -3.70 2.56 -7.30
CA MET A 353 -2.71 3.59 -7.00
C MET A 353 -3.34 5.00 -6.96
N GLN A 354 -4.48 5.14 -6.29
CA GLN A 354 -5.12 6.42 -6.06
C GLN A 354 -5.06 6.79 -4.58
N TYR A 355 -4.98 8.11 -4.30
CA TYR A 355 -4.88 8.56 -2.92
C TYR A 355 -6.00 7.99 -2.03
N PRO A 356 -5.67 7.58 -0.78
CA PRO A 356 -4.39 7.76 -0.08
C PRO A 356 -3.39 6.60 -0.24
N ASN A 357 -3.66 5.58 -1.06
CA ASN A 357 -2.86 4.36 -1.13
C ASN A 357 -1.37 4.60 -1.45
N PRO A 358 -0.98 5.43 -2.45
CA PRO A 358 0.42 5.68 -2.74
C PRO A 358 1.19 6.23 -1.55
N LEU A 359 0.60 7.19 -0.84
CA LEU A 359 1.22 7.80 0.34
C LEU A 359 1.50 6.75 1.41
N THR A 360 0.52 5.88 1.69
CA THR A 360 0.62 4.83 2.71
C THR A 360 1.71 3.81 2.36
N VAL A 361 1.77 3.38 1.10
CA VAL A 361 2.78 2.43 0.60
C VAL A 361 4.19 3.01 0.69
N TYR A 362 4.40 4.22 0.21
CA TYR A 362 5.75 4.80 0.24
C TYR A 362 6.22 5.20 1.64
N ILE A 363 5.31 5.49 2.57
CA ILE A 363 5.64 5.57 4.00
C ILE A 363 6.11 4.21 4.50
N GLY A 364 5.46 3.11 4.14
CA GLY A 364 5.83 1.75 4.55
C GLY A 364 7.27 1.41 4.16
N PHE A 365 7.65 1.60 2.91
CA PHE A 365 9.04 1.42 2.46
C PHE A 365 10.01 2.35 3.20
N ALA A 366 9.68 3.63 3.34
CA ALA A 366 10.55 4.62 3.96
C ALA A 366 10.84 4.32 5.44
N LEU A 367 9.88 3.77 6.18
CA LEU A 367 10.06 3.32 7.56
C LEU A 367 11.12 2.22 7.69
N CYS A 368 11.28 1.37 6.68
CA CYS A 368 12.33 0.35 6.67
C CYS A 368 13.73 0.98 6.66
N PHE A 369 13.90 2.16 6.05
CA PHE A 369 15.17 2.90 6.06
C PHE A 369 15.38 3.71 7.34
N ALA A 370 14.32 4.13 8.02
CA ALA A 370 14.40 4.73 9.35
C ALA A 370 14.81 3.72 10.44
N ALA A 371 14.33 2.49 10.34
CA ALA A 371 14.44 1.47 11.39
C ALA A 371 15.88 1.19 11.87
N PRO A 372 16.93 1.06 11.03
CA PRO A 372 18.29 0.85 11.50
C PRO A 372 18.85 2.02 12.33
N HIS A 373 18.47 3.25 12.02
CA HIS A 373 18.88 4.45 12.75
C HIS A 373 18.21 4.51 14.12
N ILE A 374 16.94 4.15 14.19
CA ILE A 374 16.17 4.06 15.43
C ILE A 374 16.74 2.94 16.31
N ASP A 375 17.04 1.77 15.74
CA ASP A 375 17.60 0.62 16.45
C ASP A 375 18.97 0.94 17.08
N LYS A 376 19.81 1.68 16.35
CA LYS A 376 21.10 2.14 16.86
C LYS A 376 20.92 3.05 18.08
N ARG A 377 20.00 4.00 18.04
CA ARG A 377 19.68 4.89 19.19
C ARG A 377 19.19 4.11 20.40
N ILE A 378 18.28 3.16 20.20
CA ILE A 378 17.81 2.29 21.30
C ILE A 378 18.97 1.56 21.94
N SER A 379 19.88 1.01 21.13
CA SER A 379 21.05 0.29 21.64
C SER A 379 22.06 1.20 22.38
N GLU A 380 22.19 2.45 21.97
CA GLU A 380 23.04 3.45 22.65
C GLU A 380 22.42 3.85 23.99
N GLU A 381 21.13 4.14 24.04
CA GLU A 381 20.40 4.45 25.29
C GLU A 381 20.40 3.28 26.30
N GLU A 382 20.34 2.03 25.86
CA GLU A 382 20.43 0.85 26.71
C GLU A 382 21.83 0.75 27.33
N LYS A 383 22.89 0.96 26.57
CA LYS A 383 24.27 0.94 27.07
C LYS A 383 24.54 2.05 28.09
N GLU A 384 24.04 3.26 27.84
CA GLU A 384 24.20 4.36 28.82
C GLU A 384 23.50 4.06 30.14
N LYS A 385 22.31 3.46 30.10
CA LYS A 385 21.60 3.04 31.33
C LYS A 385 22.35 1.95 32.09
N GLU A 386 22.95 0.99 31.39
CA GLU A 386 23.79 -0.05 32.02
C GLU A 386 25.01 0.56 32.68
N LEU A 387 25.72 1.49 32.05
CA LEU A 387 26.88 2.16 32.61
C LEU A 387 26.52 2.96 33.89
N VAL A 388 25.43 3.72 33.86
CA VAL A 388 24.96 4.49 35.01
C VAL A 388 24.52 3.57 36.16
N SER A 389 23.94 2.42 35.87
CA SER A 389 23.54 1.44 36.89
C SER A 389 24.76 0.78 37.57
N THR A 390 25.80 0.47 36.78
CA THR A 390 27.05 -0.12 37.29
C THR A 390 27.81 0.87 38.19
N GLN A 391 27.91 2.13 37.78
CA GLN A 391 28.55 3.19 38.58
C GLN A 391 27.86 3.39 39.94
N LYS A 392 26.53 3.39 39.98
CA LYS A 392 25.76 3.51 41.23
C LYS A 392 25.95 2.31 42.15
N THR A 393 26.21 1.13 41.63
CA THR A 393 26.47 -0.08 42.43
C THR A 393 27.89 -0.03 43.04
N ASP A 394 28.87 0.47 42.27
CA ASP A 394 30.25 0.62 42.75
C ASP A 394 30.40 1.75 43.76
N GLU A 395 29.57 2.80 43.74
CA GLU A 395 29.55 3.87 44.75
C GLU A 395 28.87 3.46 46.08
N GLN A 396 28.15 2.34 46.11
CA GLN A 396 27.46 1.82 47.30
C GLN A 396 28.25 0.72 48.05
N ILE A 397 29.38 0.29 47.50
CA ILE A 397 30.33 -0.66 48.10
C ILE A 397 31.51 0.11 48.68
#